data_90b0fb3d4f3269069777b7b793190376
#
_entry.id   90b0fb3d4f3269069777b7b793190376
#
_cell.length_a   1.000
_cell.length_b   1.000
_cell.length_c   1.000
_cell.angle_alpha   90.00
_cell.angle_beta   90.00
_cell.angle_gamma   90.00
#
_symmetry.space_group_name_H-M   'P 1'
#
loop_
_entity.id
_entity.type
_entity.pdbx_description
1 polymer ?
#
loop_
_entity_poly.entity_id
_entity_poly.type
_entity_poly.pdbx_seq_one_letter_code
_entity_poly.pdbx_strand_id
1 'polypeptide(L)'
;FYVLMIFMFVFILHQNPQQVQAQDEETRIPAGVSLSRFKLISQPTFSEAYNGFGERVPLDSILIRDEQLKDWTTGSISREATVLESTWVYGISQDWILEMVLPVVSMKQSSSLELKNGAPSNSEWNTILQNLQSETVSGLGDIRLKAGYEMGASTKWFVRGGFKLTLPSGSSGTPRGVYAFSTGEKITDAGLFLHINWYPFVRGLRNGIRFSQSSAMEGERETLSGEKHSYLKGNRLEFQYQWSYERSDFFYGFEIHHLKQLESQLDGGANDQGYLDQGLLEIGWGNLNQLEEKPLDLPWQIRLGHRKPLRGERQFIAPVWQLEAQVYF
;
A
#
# COMPACT_ATOMS: atom_id res chain seq x y z
N PHE A 1 15.87 -4.74 -15.34
CA PHE A 1 15.25 -5.72 -14.45
C PHE A 1 16.21 -6.85 -14.09
N TYR A 2 16.82 -7.55 -15.08
CA TYR A 2 17.79 -8.64 -14.86
C TYR A 2 19.06 -8.20 -14.12
N VAL A 3 19.57 -6.99 -14.37
CA VAL A 3 20.76 -6.45 -13.70
C VAL A 3 20.49 -6.20 -12.21
N LEU A 4 19.31 -5.73 -11.86
CA LEU A 4 18.91 -5.52 -10.45
C LEU A 4 18.76 -6.87 -9.71
N MET A 5 18.21 -7.89 -10.36
CA MET A 5 18.15 -9.25 -9.82
C MET A 5 19.53 -9.87 -9.63
N ILE A 6 20.46 -9.67 -10.55
CA ILE A 6 21.84 -10.19 -10.44
C ILE A 6 22.61 -9.48 -9.32
N PHE A 7 22.46 -8.15 -9.17
CA PHE A 7 23.05 -7.42 -8.05
C PHE A 7 22.50 -7.88 -6.70
N MET A 8 21.20 -8.16 -6.61
CA MET A 8 20.60 -8.73 -5.41
C MET A 8 21.13 -10.14 -5.11
N PHE A 9 21.31 -10.99 -6.11
CA PHE A 9 21.85 -12.36 -5.92
C PHE A 9 23.31 -12.35 -5.48
N VAL A 10 24.12 -11.41 -5.98
CA VAL A 10 25.55 -11.29 -5.61
C VAL A 10 25.72 -10.74 -4.19
N PHE A 11 24.82 -9.82 -3.74
CA PHE A 11 24.83 -9.32 -2.36
C PHE A 11 24.43 -10.40 -1.34
N ILE A 12 23.58 -11.33 -1.75
CA ILE A 12 23.08 -12.46 -0.94
C ILE A 12 24.20 -13.46 -0.58
N LEU A 13 25.20 -13.63 -1.47
CA LEU A 13 26.25 -14.66 -1.32
C LEU A 13 27.40 -14.26 -0.40
N HIS A 14 27.43 -13.03 0.15
CA HIS A 14 28.58 -12.51 0.92
C HIS A 14 28.34 -12.32 2.42
N GLN A 15 27.20 -12.75 2.98
CA GLN A 15 26.95 -12.62 4.41
C GLN A 15 27.04 -13.98 5.10
N ASN A 16 27.90 -14.09 6.12
CA ASN A 16 27.95 -15.25 7.00
C ASN A 16 26.60 -15.43 7.70
N PRO A 17 25.95 -16.59 7.61
CA PRO A 17 24.73 -16.85 8.34
C PRO A 17 25.06 -16.95 9.83
N GLN A 18 24.79 -15.89 10.58
CA GLN A 18 24.71 -16.00 12.03
C GLN A 18 23.43 -16.76 12.38
N GLN A 19 23.47 -17.61 13.41
CA GLN A 19 22.30 -18.32 13.92
C GLN A 19 21.20 -17.30 14.28
N VAL A 20 20.27 -17.12 13.36
CA VAL A 20 19.04 -16.35 13.59
C VAL A 20 18.05 -17.34 14.17
N GLN A 21 17.76 -17.25 15.45
CA GLN A 21 16.52 -17.83 15.96
C GLN A 21 15.39 -17.16 15.20
N ALA A 22 14.69 -17.94 14.38
CA ALA A 22 13.58 -17.48 13.60
C ALA A 22 12.43 -17.08 14.54
N GLN A 23 12.53 -15.89 15.04
CA GLN A 23 11.42 -15.21 15.66
C GLN A 23 10.70 -14.45 14.55
N ASP A 24 9.41 -14.63 14.55
CA ASP A 24 8.42 -13.99 13.70
C ASP A 24 8.86 -12.63 13.13
N GLU A 25 8.73 -12.42 11.83
CA GLU A 25 9.20 -11.28 11.02
C GLU A 25 9.02 -9.89 11.56
N GLU A 26 8.03 -9.72 12.38
CA GLU A 26 7.70 -8.41 12.94
C GLU A 26 8.27 -8.23 14.33
N THR A 27 8.87 -9.28 14.89
CA THR A 27 9.27 -9.24 16.29
C THR A 27 10.66 -8.69 16.48
N ARG A 28 11.66 -9.28 15.89
CA ARG A 28 13.03 -8.82 16.18
C ARG A 28 13.97 -9.18 15.03
N ILE A 29 14.53 -8.17 14.40
CA ILE A 29 15.64 -8.39 13.48
C ILE A 29 16.91 -8.09 14.25
N PRO A 30 17.76 -9.10 14.50
CA PRO A 30 19.02 -8.90 15.23
C PRO A 30 19.93 -7.90 14.54
N ALA A 31 20.84 -7.28 15.30
CA ALA A 31 21.87 -6.41 14.75
C ALA A 31 22.70 -7.13 13.68
N GLY A 32 22.87 -6.49 12.52
CA GLY A 32 23.60 -7.05 11.39
C GLY A 32 22.83 -8.05 10.51
N VAL A 33 21.57 -8.36 10.84
CA VAL A 33 20.70 -9.24 10.05
C VAL A 33 19.87 -8.42 9.08
N SER A 34 19.67 -8.94 7.88
CA SER A 34 18.80 -8.37 6.84
C SER A 34 17.63 -9.28 6.55
N LEU A 35 16.48 -8.68 6.28
CA LEU A 35 15.31 -9.34 5.75
C LEU A 35 14.98 -8.74 4.38
N SER A 36 14.85 -9.58 3.37
CA SER A 36 14.30 -9.19 2.07
C SER A 36 12.92 -9.78 1.88
N ARG A 37 11.98 -8.93 1.47
CA ARG A 37 10.60 -9.30 1.21
C ARG A 37 10.20 -8.81 -0.18
N PHE A 38 9.56 -9.69 -0.95
CA PHE A 38 8.99 -9.38 -2.25
C PHE A 38 7.49 -9.61 -2.19
N LYS A 39 6.72 -8.60 -2.54
CA LYS A 39 5.28 -8.66 -2.50
C LYS A 39 4.70 -8.26 -3.85
N LEU A 40 4.02 -9.18 -4.50
CA LEU A 40 3.22 -8.93 -5.68
C LEU A 40 1.78 -8.65 -5.24
N ILE A 41 1.28 -7.48 -5.58
CA ILE A 41 -0.08 -7.04 -5.29
C ILE A 41 -0.80 -6.90 -6.62
N SER A 42 -1.92 -7.60 -6.79
CA SER A 42 -2.76 -7.52 -7.98
C SER A 42 -4.15 -7.06 -7.60
N GLN A 43 -4.56 -5.94 -8.18
CA GLN A 43 -5.92 -5.45 -8.17
C GLN A 43 -6.55 -5.83 -9.51
N PRO A 44 -7.42 -6.85 -9.56
CA PRO A 44 -8.14 -7.16 -10.79
C PRO A 44 -9.03 -5.98 -11.19
N THR A 45 -9.52 -6.00 -12.41
CA THR A 45 -10.38 -4.94 -12.94
C THR A 45 -11.54 -4.61 -12.00
N PHE A 46 -11.67 -3.34 -11.66
CA PHE A 46 -12.74 -2.79 -10.84
C PHE A 46 -13.34 -1.55 -11.51
N SER A 47 -14.65 -1.36 -11.33
CA SER A 47 -15.43 -0.27 -11.93
C SER A 47 -16.33 0.45 -10.93
N GLU A 48 -16.13 0.20 -9.63
CA GLU A 48 -16.95 0.75 -8.56
C GLU A 48 -16.12 1.52 -7.53
N ALA A 49 -16.76 2.46 -6.87
CA ALA A 49 -16.22 3.20 -5.74
C ALA A 49 -17.32 3.43 -4.68
N TYR A 50 -16.90 3.83 -3.47
CA TYR A 50 -17.81 4.39 -2.47
C TYR A 50 -17.93 5.89 -2.68
N ASN A 51 -19.18 6.41 -2.72
CA ASN A 51 -19.44 7.86 -2.71
C ASN A 51 -19.26 8.47 -1.32
N GLY A 52 -19.59 9.77 -1.15
CA GLY A 52 -19.52 10.48 0.12
C GLY A 52 -20.52 10.01 1.19
N PHE A 53 -21.45 9.11 0.84
CA PHE A 53 -22.46 8.53 1.74
C PHE A 53 -22.20 7.05 2.03
N GLY A 54 -21.07 6.50 1.53
CA GLY A 54 -20.73 5.09 1.70
C GLY A 54 -21.50 4.14 0.77
N GLU A 55 -22.21 4.65 -0.23
CA GLU A 55 -22.91 3.85 -1.21
C GLU A 55 -21.97 3.44 -2.35
N ARG A 56 -22.21 2.28 -2.93
CA ARG A 56 -21.49 1.82 -4.10
C ARG A 56 -22.04 2.49 -5.35
N VAL A 57 -21.16 3.11 -6.08
CA VAL A 57 -21.49 3.81 -7.33
C VAL A 57 -20.46 3.46 -8.42
N PRO A 58 -20.83 3.59 -9.71
CA PRO A 58 -19.88 3.43 -10.80
C PRO A 58 -18.70 4.39 -10.69
N LEU A 59 -17.53 3.96 -11.15
CA LEU A 59 -16.29 4.72 -11.04
C LEU A 59 -16.32 6.05 -11.79
N ASP A 60 -16.98 6.09 -12.95
CA ASP A 60 -17.18 7.30 -13.74
C ASP A 60 -17.96 8.38 -12.97
N SER A 61 -18.95 8.00 -12.16
CA SER A 61 -19.74 8.93 -11.36
C SER A 61 -18.95 9.66 -10.27
N ILE A 62 -17.81 9.09 -9.84
CA ILE A 62 -16.89 9.72 -8.88
C ILE A 62 -15.83 10.56 -9.60
N LEU A 63 -15.36 10.09 -10.76
CA LEU A 63 -14.31 10.76 -11.52
C LEU A 63 -14.82 12.00 -12.24
N ILE A 64 -16.04 11.96 -12.77
CA ILE A 64 -16.71 13.10 -13.38
C ILE A 64 -17.45 13.85 -12.27
N ARG A 65 -16.93 15.00 -11.85
CA ARG A 65 -17.53 15.82 -10.78
C ARG A 65 -18.53 16.83 -11.26
N ASP A 66 -18.46 17.21 -12.54
CA ASP A 66 -19.41 18.10 -13.17
C ASP A 66 -20.74 17.38 -13.41
N GLU A 67 -21.79 17.77 -12.69
CA GLU A 67 -23.13 17.15 -12.78
C GLU A 67 -23.75 17.31 -14.16
N GLN A 68 -23.49 18.44 -14.84
CA GLN A 68 -23.98 18.63 -16.20
C GLN A 68 -23.28 17.69 -17.17
N LEU A 69 -21.95 17.54 -17.04
CA LEU A 69 -21.21 16.58 -17.85
C LEU A 69 -21.68 15.15 -17.63
N LYS A 70 -22.00 14.75 -16.39
CA LYS A 70 -22.58 13.42 -16.12
C LYS A 70 -23.85 13.17 -16.92
N ASP A 71 -24.75 14.13 -16.94
CA ASP A 71 -26.02 14.01 -17.66
C ASP A 71 -25.81 13.81 -19.17
N TRP A 72 -24.75 14.37 -19.73
CA TRP A 72 -24.40 14.32 -21.13
C TRP A 72 -23.40 13.23 -21.50
N THR A 73 -22.93 12.44 -20.54
CA THR A 73 -21.95 11.37 -20.78
C THR A 73 -22.62 10.00 -20.77
N THR A 74 -22.11 9.09 -21.57
CA THR A 74 -22.45 7.66 -21.57
C THR A 74 -21.18 6.83 -21.61
N GLY A 75 -21.25 5.57 -21.16
CA GLY A 75 -20.11 4.66 -21.13
C GLY A 75 -19.70 4.32 -19.69
N SER A 76 -18.48 3.82 -19.53
CA SER A 76 -17.95 3.37 -18.24
C SER A 76 -16.45 3.49 -18.16
N ILE A 77 -15.94 3.52 -16.94
CA ILE A 77 -14.48 3.45 -16.64
C ILE A 77 -14.23 2.24 -15.76
N SER A 78 -13.15 1.54 -16.06
CA SER A 78 -12.60 0.51 -15.20
C SER A 78 -11.10 0.66 -15.04
N ARG A 79 -10.56 0.18 -13.92
CA ARG A 79 -9.13 0.23 -13.61
C ARG A 79 -8.65 -1.13 -13.14
N GLU A 80 -7.39 -1.42 -13.41
CA GLU A 80 -6.65 -2.54 -12.85
C GLU A 80 -5.26 -2.06 -12.44
N ALA A 81 -4.65 -2.70 -11.45
CA ALA A 81 -3.30 -2.36 -11.02
C ALA A 81 -2.52 -3.59 -10.60
N THR A 82 -1.22 -3.55 -10.85
CA THR A 82 -0.25 -4.51 -10.35
C THR A 82 0.90 -3.76 -9.72
N VAL A 83 1.27 -4.13 -8.50
CA VAL A 83 2.40 -3.54 -7.79
C VAL A 83 3.34 -4.64 -7.35
N LEU A 84 4.63 -4.48 -7.66
CA LEU A 84 5.71 -5.29 -7.11
C LEU A 84 6.45 -4.44 -6.08
N GLU A 85 6.37 -4.81 -4.82
CA GLU A 85 7.11 -4.17 -3.73
C GLU A 85 8.33 -5.01 -3.37
N SER A 86 9.50 -4.37 -3.36
CA SER A 86 10.72 -4.92 -2.78
C SER A 86 10.99 -4.21 -1.46
N THR A 87 11.00 -4.94 -0.36
CA THR A 87 11.23 -4.41 0.98
C THR A 87 12.54 -4.96 1.52
N TRP A 88 13.38 -4.08 2.06
CA TRP A 88 14.56 -4.45 2.83
C TRP A 88 14.43 -3.92 4.23
N VAL A 89 14.70 -4.79 5.19
CA VAL A 89 14.77 -4.42 6.60
C VAL A 89 16.14 -4.80 7.11
N TYR A 90 16.78 -3.90 7.83
CA TYR A 90 18.12 -4.10 8.39
C TYR A 90 18.14 -3.75 9.87
N GLY A 91 18.63 -4.67 10.70
CA GLY A 91 18.89 -4.43 12.11
C GLY A 91 20.19 -3.64 12.30
N ILE A 92 20.09 -2.36 12.63
CA ILE A 92 21.26 -1.50 12.91
C ILE A 92 21.88 -1.87 14.27
N SER A 93 21.02 -2.10 15.25
CA SER A 93 21.39 -2.52 16.61
C SER A 93 20.33 -3.48 17.14
N GLN A 94 20.46 -3.86 18.40
CA GLN A 94 19.47 -4.72 19.06
C GLN A 94 18.06 -4.08 19.10
N ASP A 95 17.99 -2.75 19.12
CA ASP A 95 16.75 -2.00 19.32
C ASP A 95 16.33 -1.20 18.08
N TRP A 96 17.23 -1.00 17.10
CA TRP A 96 16.96 -0.17 15.93
C TRP A 96 16.92 -0.95 14.64
N ILE A 97 15.88 -0.70 13.83
CA ILE A 97 15.77 -1.20 12.48
C ILE A 97 15.58 -0.06 11.48
N LEU A 98 16.04 -0.28 10.26
CA LEU A 98 15.66 0.48 9.07
C LEU A 98 14.88 -0.41 8.12
N GLU A 99 13.85 0.14 7.52
CA GLU A 99 13.08 -0.49 6.46
C GLU A 99 13.00 0.45 5.25
N MET A 100 13.23 -0.10 4.07
CA MET A 100 13.05 0.58 2.80
C MET A 100 12.16 -0.25 1.90
N VAL A 101 11.14 0.38 1.30
CA VAL A 101 10.23 -0.24 0.34
C VAL A 101 10.33 0.47 -1.00
N LEU A 102 10.63 -0.30 -2.05
CA LEU A 102 10.66 0.15 -3.43
C LEU A 102 9.50 -0.48 -4.19
N PRO A 103 8.44 0.26 -4.51
CA PRO A 103 7.33 -0.24 -5.32
C PRO A 103 7.58 0.03 -6.80
N VAL A 104 7.29 -0.96 -7.63
CA VAL A 104 7.13 -0.81 -9.08
C VAL A 104 5.66 -1.02 -9.40
N VAL A 105 5.05 -0.04 -10.03
CA VAL A 105 3.60 0.04 -10.24
C VAL A 105 3.30 -0.04 -11.74
N SER A 106 2.29 -0.81 -12.08
CA SER A 106 1.66 -0.79 -13.40
C SER A 106 0.15 -0.66 -13.21
N MET A 107 -0.44 0.37 -13.80
CA MET A 107 -1.88 0.62 -13.74
C MET A 107 -2.42 0.80 -15.13
N LYS A 108 -3.62 0.24 -15.37
CA LYS A 108 -4.34 0.39 -16.63
C LYS A 108 -5.74 0.91 -16.34
N GLN A 109 -6.13 1.93 -17.09
CA GLN A 109 -7.48 2.46 -17.18
C GLN A 109 -8.07 2.10 -18.53
N SER A 110 -9.27 1.54 -18.53
CA SER A 110 -10.07 1.33 -19.74
C SER A 110 -11.30 2.20 -19.64
N SER A 111 -11.57 2.97 -20.68
CA SER A 111 -12.68 3.93 -20.74
C SER A 111 -13.42 3.81 -22.06
N SER A 112 -14.74 3.84 -21.97
CA SER A 112 -15.65 3.92 -23.10
C SER A 112 -16.54 5.17 -23.03
N LEU A 113 -16.08 6.23 -22.32
CA LEU A 113 -16.84 7.45 -22.12
C LEU A 113 -16.98 8.24 -23.43
N GLU A 114 -18.21 8.62 -23.76
CA GLU A 114 -18.55 9.42 -24.92
C GLU A 114 -19.63 10.45 -24.56
N LEU A 115 -19.64 11.59 -25.26
CA LEU A 115 -20.75 12.55 -25.18
C LEU A 115 -21.95 12.01 -25.93
N LYS A 116 -23.14 12.18 -25.36
CA LYS A 116 -24.42 11.88 -26.01
C LYS A 116 -24.62 12.81 -27.19
N ASN A 117 -25.35 12.32 -28.18
CA ASN A 117 -25.75 13.13 -29.35
C ASN A 117 -26.54 14.37 -28.91
N GLY A 118 -26.12 15.53 -29.40
CA GLY A 118 -26.75 16.81 -29.04
C GLY A 118 -26.18 17.46 -27.78
N ALA A 119 -25.12 16.94 -27.21
CA ALA A 119 -24.44 17.59 -26.11
C ALA A 119 -23.92 18.99 -26.50
N PRO A 120 -24.00 19.98 -25.60
CA PRO A 120 -23.43 21.30 -25.83
C PRO A 120 -21.95 21.22 -26.16
N SER A 121 -21.48 22.08 -27.07
CA SER A 121 -20.03 22.20 -27.32
C SER A 121 -19.36 22.90 -26.12
N ASN A 122 -18.58 22.14 -25.36
CA ASN A 122 -17.84 22.64 -24.21
C ASN A 122 -16.41 22.10 -24.26
N SER A 123 -15.43 23.01 -24.36
CA SER A 123 -14.01 22.65 -24.47
C SER A 123 -13.47 22.02 -23.18
N GLU A 124 -13.97 22.43 -22.02
CA GLU A 124 -13.59 21.84 -20.72
C GLU A 124 -14.06 20.40 -20.62
N TRP A 125 -15.30 20.10 -21.02
CA TRP A 125 -15.82 18.72 -21.06
C TRP A 125 -14.98 17.80 -21.94
N ASN A 126 -14.57 18.30 -23.13
CA ASN A 126 -13.69 17.55 -24.01
C ASN A 126 -12.33 17.26 -23.35
N THR A 127 -11.77 18.24 -22.64
CA THR A 127 -10.51 18.06 -21.89
C THR A 127 -10.67 17.02 -20.78
N ILE A 128 -11.75 17.08 -20.00
CA ILE A 128 -12.05 16.11 -18.95
C ILE A 128 -12.16 14.69 -19.54
N LEU A 129 -12.93 14.52 -20.60
CA LEU A 129 -13.11 13.22 -21.23
C LEU A 129 -11.82 12.70 -21.87
N GLN A 130 -11.02 13.57 -22.48
CA GLN A 130 -9.70 13.23 -23.02
C GLN A 130 -8.76 12.73 -21.89
N ASN A 131 -8.79 13.36 -20.74
CA ASN A 131 -8.02 12.95 -19.58
C ASN A 131 -8.54 11.67 -18.90
N LEU A 132 -9.76 11.24 -19.18
CA LEU A 132 -10.36 9.99 -18.71
C LEU A 132 -10.32 8.87 -19.76
N GLN A 133 -9.60 9.02 -20.86
CA GLN A 133 -9.45 7.96 -21.86
C GLN A 133 -8.64 6.76 -21.34
N SER A 134 -8.67 5.71 -22.14
CA SER A 134 -7.89 4.49 -21.85
C SER A 134 -6.39 4.80 -21.85
N GLU A 135 -5.71 4.40 -20.80
CA GLU A 135 -4.29 4.66 -20.60
C GLU A 135 -3.63 3.55 -19.78
N THR A 136 -2.35 3.34 -20.00
CA THR A 136 -1.50 2.49 -19.15
C THR A 136 -0.32 3.30 -18.65
N VAL A 137 -0.13 3.30 -17.33
CA VAL A 137 0.99 3.96 -16.65
C VAL A 137 1.81 2.92 -15.91
N SER A 138 3.12 2.93 -16.08
CA SER A 138 4.01 2.05 -15.34
C SER A 138 5.31 2.77 -14.95
N GLY A 139 5.87 2.42 -13.81
CA GLY A 139 7.12 3.00 -13.34
C GLY A 139 7.38 2.73 -11.87
N LEU A 140 8.41 3.40 -11.36
CA LEU A 140 8.70 3.39 -9.93
C LEU A 140 7.58 4.15 -9.20
N GLY A 141 7.11 3.59 -8.09
CA GLY A 141 6.20 4.27 -7.17
C GLY A 141 6.97 5.10 -6.13
N ASP A 142 6.24 5.62 -5.15
CA ASP A 142 6.85 6.41 -4.08
C ASP A 142 7.62 5.52 -3.12
N ILE A 143 8.90 5.84 -2.90
CA ILE A 143 9.77 5.11 -1.99
C ILE A 143 9.35 5.37 -0.55
N ARG A 144 9.24 4.32 0.24
CA ARG A 144 8.89 4.41 1.66
C ARG A 144 10.06 3.98 2.53
N LEU A 145 10.40 4.83 3.50
CA LEU A 145 11.44 4.59 4.49
C LEU A 145 10.81 4.52 5.88
N LYS A 146 11.30 3.64 6.74
CA LYS A 146 10.93 3.60 8.16
C LYS A 146 12.16 3.39 9.01
N ALA A 147 12.19 4.08 10.14
CA ALA A 147 13.15 3.85 11.22
C ALA A 147 12.36 3.46 12.48
N GLY A 148 12.60 2.28 12.99
CA GLY A 148 11.86 1.73 14.12
C GLY A 148 12.77 1.49 15.32
N TYR A 149 12.30 1.86 16.50
CA TYR A 149 12.93 1.61 17.78
C TYR A 149 12.07 0.63 18.60
N GLU A 150 12.70 -0.42 19.13
CA GLU A 150 12.07 -1.36 20.02
C GLU A 150 11.95 -0.72 21.41
N MET A 151 10.72 -0.42 21.83
CA MET A 151 10.42 0.24 23.10
C MET A 151 10.37 -0.75 24.25
N GLY A 152 10.19 -2.02 23.97
CA GLY A 152 10.16 -3.09 24.94
C GLY A 152 9.75 -4.42 24.31
N ALA A 153 10.30 -5.49 24.85
CA ALA A 153 9.98 -6.84 24.43
C ALA A 153 10.04 -7.81 25.60
N SER A 154 9.24 -8.86 25.50
CA SER A 154 9.28 -10.03 26.38
C SER A 154 8.90 -11.26 25.56
N THR A 155 8.91 -12.43 26.16
CA THR A 155 8.41 -13.66 25.50
C THR A 155 6.91 -13.62 25.16
N LYS A 156 6.17 -12.64 25.69
CA LYS A 156 4.72 -12.54 25.53
C LYS A 156 4.26 -11.33 24.75
N TRP A 157 5.09 -10.33 24.59
CA TRP A 157 4.73 -9.10 23.90
C TRP A 157 5.97 -8.39 23.34
N PHE A 158 5.72 -7.55 22.36
CA PHE A 158 6.73 -6.75 21.66
C PHE A 158 6.10 -5.41 21.26
N VAL A 159 6.79 -4.32 21.51
CA VAL A 159 6.37 -2.96 21.12
C VAL A 159 7.47 -2.28 20.35
N ARG A 160 7.13 -1.78 19.17
CA ARG A 160 8.03 -0.98 18.33
C ARG A 160 7.32 0.30 17.89
N GLY A 161 7.97 1.44 18.05
CA GLY A 161 7.54 2.71 17.51
C GLY A 161 8.61 3.35 16.66
N GLY A 162 8.23 4.32 15.83
CA GLY A 162 9.21 4.97 14.99
C GLY A 162 8.62 5.97 13.99
N PHE A 163 9.46 6.34 13.04
CA PHE A 163 9.17 7.31 11.99
C PHE A 163 9.01 6.62 10.65
N LYS A 164 8.12 7.15 9.82
CA LYS A 164 7.97 6.79 8.42
C LYS A 164 8.08 8.02 7.54
N LEU A 165 8.67 7.85 6.35
CA LEU A 165 8.82 8.89 5.34
C LEU A 165 8.50 8.29 3.98
N THR A 166 7.66 8.96 3.20
CA THR A 166 7.39 8.64 1.81
C THR A 166 8.02 9.72 0.94
N LEU A 167 8.88 9.30 0.02
CA LEU A 167 9.56 10.19 -0.92
C LEU A 167 8.83 10.17 -2.27
N PRO A 168 8.61 11.33 -2.91
CA PRO A 168 7.86 11.46 -4.15
C PRO A 168 8.69 11.02 -5.36
N SER A 169 9.09 9.75 -5.40
CA SER A 169 9.91 9.16 -6.48
C SER A 169 9.07 8.62 -7.63
N GLY A 170 7.78 8.45 -7.44
CA GLY A 170 6.87 7.98 -8.47
C GLY A 170 6.73 8.97 -9.61
N SER A 171 6.62 8.48 -10.85
CA SER A 171 6.25 9.30 -11.99
C SER A 171 4.73 9.50 -12.00
N SER A 172 4.28 10.73 -12.17
CA SER A 172 2.89 10.94 -12.56
C SER A 172 2.77 10.65 -14.04
N GLY A 173 1.83 9.82 -14.39
CA GLY A 173 1.25 9.83 -15.72
C GLY A 173 0.55 11.17 -15.96
N THR A 174 -0.40 11.19 -16.87
CA THR A 174 -1.21 12.36 -17.19
C THR A 174 -1.77 13.03 -15.93
N PRO A 175 -1.84 14.37 -15.89
CA PRO A 175 -2.35 15.15 -14.75
C PRO A 175 -3.79 14.79 -14.42
N ARG A 176 -4.06 14.50 -13.16
CA ARG A 176 -5.38 14.03 -12.75
C ARG A 176 -5.67 14.27 -11.29
N GLY A 177 -6.52 15.10 -10.94
CA GLY A 177 -7.04 15.43 -9.64
C GLY A 177 -6.83 14.44 -8.47
N VAL A 178 -7.72 14.45 -7.52
CA VAL A 178 -7.67 13.63 -6.30
C VAL A 178 -7.61 12.11 -6.57
N TYR A 179 -8.09 11.67 -7.70
CA TYR A 179 -8.06 10.28 -8.15
C TYR A 179 -6.99 10.05 -9.23
N ALA A 180 -5.83 10.67 -9.06
CA ALA A 180 -4.74 10.61 -10.02
C ALA A 180 -4.46 9.19 -10.53
N PHE A 181 -4.28 9.09 -11.83
CA PHE A 181 -3.79 7.89 -12.49
C PHE A 181 -2.28 8.01 -12.64
N SER A 182 -1.55 7.67 -11.59
CA SER A 182 -0.10 7.88 -11.49
C SER A 182 0.57 6.77 -10.69
N THR A 183 1.85 6.53 -10.89
CA THR A 183 2.61 5.54 -10.12
C THR A 183 2.95 6.01 -8.71
N GLY A 184 2.84 7.31 -8.42
CA GLY A 184 3.05 7.92 -7.11
C GLY A 184 2.23 9.19 -6.92
N GLU A 185 2.17 9.67 -5.69
CA GLU A 185 1.39 10.86 -5.34
C GLU A 185 2.15 12.18 -5.57
N LYS A 186 3.48 12.11 -5.80
CA LYS A 186 4.39 13.27 -5.89
C LYS A 186 4.37 14.20 -4.67
N ILE A 187 4.02 13.68 -3.52
CA ILE A 187 3.94 14.43 -2.27
C ILE A 187 4.81 13.73 -1.24
N THR A 188 5.68 14.48 -0.58
CA THR A 188 6.41 13.98 0.59
C THR A 188 5.45 13.82 1.75
N ASP A 189 5.47 12.65 2.38
CA ASP A 189 4.61 12.31 3.51
C ASP A 189 5.49 11.81 4.66
N ALA A 190 5.36 12.40 5.83
CA ALA A 190 6.11 12.03 7.02
C ALA A 190 5.16 11.66 8.16
N GLY A 191 5.55 10.71 9.00
CA GLY A 191 4.66 10.28 10.08
C GLY A 191 5.31 9.40 11.12
N LEU A 192 4.47 8.97 12.05
CA LEU A 192 4.81 8.08 13.15
C LEU A 192 4.09 6.75 12.98
N PHE A 193 4.66 5.70 13.55
CA PHE A 193 3.99 4.42 13.68
C PHE A 193 4.23 3.78 15.04
N LEU A 194 3.31 2.91 15.44
CA LEU A 194 3.39 2.08 16.63
C LEU A 194 2.88 0.68 16.27
N HIS A 195 3.68 -0.33 16.58
CA HIS A 195 3.32 -1.74 16.46
C HIS A 195 3.36 -2.39 17.83
N ILE A 196 2.31 -3.09 18.19
CA ILE A 196 2.22 -3.89 19.41
C ILE A 196 1.82 -5.29 19.00
N ASN A 197 2.68 -6.27 19.30
CA ASN A 197 2.36 -7.68 19.12
C ASN A 197 2.32 -8.36 20.48
N TRP A 198 1.39 -9.29 20.67
CA TRP A 198 1.34 -10.12 21.86
C TRP A 198 1.05 -11.58 21.51
N TYR A 199 1.66 -12.45 22.29
CA TYR A 199 1.61 -13.89 22.12
C TYR A 199 0.78 -14.47 23.27
N PRO A 200 -0.48 -14.87 23.03
CA PRO A 200 -1.28 -15.56 24.04
C PRO A 200 -0.68 -16.93 24.35
N PHE A 201 -1.20 -17.57 25.40
CA PHE A 201 -0.68 -18.87 25.90
C PHE A 201 -0.76 -20.03 24.88
N VAL A 202 -1.46 -19.85 23.77
CA VAL A 202 -1.56 -20.85 22.70
C VAL A 202 -0.33 -20.73 21.81
N ARG A 203 0.48 -21.78 21.76
CA ARG A 203 1.68 -21.84 20.92
C ARG A 203 1.30 -21.57 19.46
N GLY A 204 2.04 -20.69 18.80
CA GLY A 204 1.84 -20.29 17.42
C GLY A 204 0.77 -19.22 17.19
N LEU A 205 0.01 -18.82 18.23
CA LEU A 205 -0.98 -17.75 18.12
C LEU A 205 -0.33 -16.40 18.39
N ARG A 206 -0.59 -15.44 17.49
CA ARG A 206 -0.15 -14.04 17.63
C ARG A 206 -1.32 -13.10 17.37
N ASN A 207 -1.34 -12.02 18.10
CA ASN A 207 -2.17 -10.86 17.85
C ASN A 207 -1.28 -9.64 17.66
N GLY A 208 -1.69 -8.74 16.79
CA GLY A 208 -0.97 -7.50 16.53
C GLY A 208 -1.91 -6.32 16.36
N ILE A 209 -1.48 -5.18 16.88
CA ILE A 209 -2.09 -3.88 16.60
C ILE A 209 -1.02 -3.01 15.96
N ARG A 210 -1.36 -2.37 14.85
CA ARG A 210 -0.56 -1.35 14.22
C ARG A 210 -1.35 -0.07 14.12
N PHE A 211 -0.73 0.99 14.52
CA PHE A 211 -1.24 2.34 14.35
C PHE A 211 -0.22 3.17 13.59
N SER A 212 -0.66 3.99 12.67
CA SER A 212 0.20 4.98 12.07
C SER A 212 -0.55 6.26 11.75
N GLN A 213 0.16 7.36 11.86
CA GLN A 213 -0.27 8.68 11.43
C GLN A 213 0.76 9.25 10.48
N SER A 214 0.32 9.89 9.42
CA SER A 214 1.19 10.66 8.55
C SER A 214 0.55 11.98 8.13
N SER A 215 1.42 12.94 7.84
CA SER A 215 1.08 14.27 7.35
C SER A 215 1.88 14.52 6.09
N ALA A 216 1.21 14.98 5.06
CA ALA A 216 1.83 15.33 3.80
C ALA A 216 2.34 16.79 3.85
N MET A 217 3.41 17.03 3.13
CA MET A 217 3.83 18.40 2.80
C MET A 217 2.93 18.94 1.69
N GLU A 218 2.84 20.25 1.62
CA GLU A 218 2.14 20.92 0.52
C GLU A 218 2.80 20.57 -0.82
N GLY A 219 1.99 20.38 -1.84
CA GLY A 219 2.40 20.05 -3.19
C GLY A 219 1.48 20.71 -4.22
N GLU A 220 1.69 20.40 -5.47
CA GLU A 220 0.82 20.83 -6.57
C GLU A 220 0.01 19.64 -7.10
N ARG A 221 -1.23 19.89 -7.45
CA ARG A 221 -2.08 18.96 -8.20
C ARG A 221 -2.70 19.62 -9.40
N GLU A 222 -2.77 18.87 -10.46
CA GLU A 222 -3.48 19.25 -11.67
C GLU A 222 -4.85 18.54 -11.69
N THR A 223 -5.90 19.32 -11.95
CA THR A 223 -7.28 18.81 -12.06
C THR A 223 -7.50 18.15 -13.42
N LEU A 224 -8.64 17.47 -13.58
CA LEU A 224 -9.02 16.90 -14.88
C LEU A 224 -9.25 17.97 -15.97
N SER A 225 -9.52 19.22 -15.60
CA SER A 225 -9.59 20.36 -16.53
C SER A 225 -8.21 20.87 -16.95
N GLY A 226 -7.10 20.39 -16.34
CA GLY A 226 -5.74 20.80 -16.64
C GLY A 226 -5.24 21.98 -15.81
N GLU A 227 -6.01 22.45 -14.83
CA GLU A 227 -5.62 23.54 -13.95
C GLU A 227 -4.73 23.03 -12.82
N LYS A 228 -3.67 23.78 -12.48
CA LYS A 228 -2.78 23.49 -11.36
C LYS A 228 -3.22 24.23 -10.11
N HIS A 229 -3.28 23.50 -9.02
CA HIS A 229 -3.70 24.00 -7.73
C HIS A 229 -2.69 23.63 -6.64
N SER A 230 -2.52 24.49 -5.64
CA SER A 230 -1.87 24.12 -4.39
C SER A 230 -2.69 23.03 -3.70
N TYR A 231 -2.06 21.97 -3.29
CA TYR A 231 -2.72 20.83 -2.67
C TYR A 231 -2.02 20.42 -1.39
N LEU A 232 -2.75 20.42 -0.28
CA LEU A 232 -2.34 19.83 0.98
C LEU A 232 -3.18 18.57 1.24
N LYS A 233 -2.56 17.42 1.13
CA LYS A 233 -3.21 16.15 1.47
C LYS A 233 -3.54 16.11 2.95
N GLY A 234 -4.75 15.75 3.30
CA GLY A 234 -5.17 15.57 4.68
C GLY A 234 -4.34 14.50 5.41
N ASN A 235 -4.22 14.66 6.72
CA ASN A 235 -3.54 13.67 7.56
C ASN A 235 -4.17 12.29 7.37
N ARG A 236 -3.32 11.27 7.31
CA ARG A 236 -3.73 9.88 7.16
C ARG A 236 -3.55 9.13 8.47
N LEU A 237 -4.61 8.51 8.94
CA LEU A 237 -4.63 7.65 10.11
C LEU A 237 -4.87 6.22 9.65
N GLU A 238 -4.04 5.30 10.09
CA GLU A 238 -4.19 3.88 9.81
C GLU A 238 -4.23 3.11 11.11
N PHE A 239 -5.18 2.21 11.20
CA PHE A 239 -5.30 1.25 12.29
C PHE A 239 -5.44 -0.14 11.68
N GLN A 240 -4.62 -1.08 12.14
CA GLN A 240 -4.67 -2.48 11.74
C GLN A 240 -4.74 -3.35 12.97
N TYR A 241 -5.62 -4.33 12.93
CA TYR A 241 -5.62 -5.43 13.87
C TYR A 241 -5.36 -6.72 13.10
N GLN A 242 -4.36 -7.46 13.54
CA GLN A 242 -3.95 -8.72 12.95
C GLN A 242 -4.09 -9.84 13.95
N TRP A 243 -4.62 -10.94 13.49
CA TRP A 243 -4.59 -12.22 14.16
C TRP A 243 -3.89 -13.21 13.25
N SER A 244 -2.94 -14.00 13.78
CA SER A 244 -2.28 -15.04 13.01
C SER A 244 -2.03 -16.28 13.86
N TYR A 245 -2.04 -17.42 13.18
CA TYR A 245 -1.72 -18.71 13.76
C TYR A 245 -0.68 -19.39 12.89
N GLU A 246 0.40 -19.80 13.50
CA GLU A 246 1.53 -20.45 12.87
C GLU A 246 1.77 -21.81 13.51
N ARG A 247 1.79 -22.86 12.71
CA ARG A 247 2.03 -24.22 13.17
C ARG A 247 2.86 -24.97 12.15
N SER A 248 4.02 -25.49 12.60
CA SER A 248 4.99 -26.13 11.72
C SER A 248 5.35 -25.22 10.55
N ASP A 249 5.04 -25.61 9.34
CA ASP A 249 5.35 -24.91 8.10
C ASP A 249 4.23 -23.97 7.64
N PHE A 250 3.08 -24.00 8.31
CA PHE A 250 1.88 -23.30 7.86
C PHE A 250 1.59 -22.05 8.69
N PHE A 251 1.15 -21.01 7.99
CA PHE A 251 0.69 -19.74 8.52
C PHE A 251 -0.75 -19.49 8.08
N TYR A 252 -1.56 -18.99 9.00
CA TYR A 252 -2.92 -18.51 8.74
C TYR A 252 -3.06 -17.12 9.36
N GLY A 253 -3.52 -16.16 8.59
CA GLY A 253 -3.66 -14.78 9.04
C GLY A 253 -5.01 -14.19 8.69
N PHE A 254 -5.46 -13.31 9.59
CA PHE A 254 -6.61 -12.46 9.38
C PHE A 254 -6.24 -11.05 9.83
N GLU A 255 -6.58 -10.04 9.04
CA GLU A 255 -6.35 -8.64 9.36
C GLU A 255 -7.60 -7.81 9.09
N ILE A 256 -7.89 -6.88 9.98
CA ILE A 256 -8.82 -5.77 9.73
C ILE A 256 -7.97 -4.51 9.64
N HIS A 257 -8.18 -3.78 8.57
CA HIS A 257 -7.48 -2.52 8.31
C HIS A 257 -8.50 -1.39 8.17
N HIS A 258 -8.36 -0.37 8.98
CA HIS A 258 -9.09 0.88 8.91
C HIS A 258 -8.13 1.98 8.47
N LEU A 259 -8.45 2.61 7.36
CA LEU A 259 -7.75 3.76 6.82
C LEU A 259 -8.67 4.96 6.85
N LYS A 260 -8.26 6.06 7.45
CA LYS A 260 -8.97 7.33 7.42
C LYS A 260 -8.06 8.43 6.90
N GLN A 261 -8.49 9.10 5.84
CA GLN A 261 -7.89 10.34 5.39
C GLN A 261 -8.74 11.49 5.89
N LEU A 262 -8.13 12.38 6.67
CA LEU A 262 -8.76 13.62 7.11
C LEU A 262 -8.89 14.58 5.92
N GLU A 263 -9.60 15.67 6.14
CA GLU A 263 -9.86 16.66 5.11
C GLU A 263 -8.55 17.15 4.46
N SER A 264 -8.49 17.07 3.14
CA SER A 264 -7.44 17.69 2.32
C SER A 264 -7.84 19.10 1.94
N GLN A 265 -6.89 19.91 1.49
CA GLN A 265 -7.12 21.30 1.04
C GLN A 265 -6.65 21.45 -0.41
N LEU A 266 -7.44 22.15 -1.19
CA LEU A 266 -7.11 22.58 -2.54
C LEU A 266 -7.23 24.10 -2.57
N ASP A 267 -6.12 24.82 -2.87
CA ASP A 267 -6.00 26.27 -2.77
C ASP A 267 -6.49 26.86 -1.43
N GLY A 268 -6.21 26.14 -0.34
CA GLY A 268 -6.65 26.50 1.02
C GLY A 268 -8.12 26.22 1.34
N GLY A 269 -8.91 25.79 0.38
CA GLY A 269 -10.30 25.38 0.60
C GLY A 269 -10.41 23.89 0.96
N ALA A 270 -11.42 23.55 1.76
CA ALA A 270 -11.74 22.16 2.12
C ALA A 270 -12.01 21.31 0.86
N ASN A 271 -11.42 20.14 0.82
CA ASN A 271 -11.57 19.21 -0.29
C ASN A 271 -12.01 17.82 0.23
N ASP A 272 -11.41 16.76 -0.26
CA ASP A 272 -11.85 15.40 0.03
C ASP A 272 -11.36 14.90 1.39
N GLN A 273 -12.23 14.20 2.07
CA GLN A 273 -11.94 13.32 3.19
C GLN A 273 -12.58 11.96 2.91
N GLY A 274 -12.13 10.91 3.57
CA GLY A 274 -12.73 9.60 3.39
C GLY A 274 -12.14 8.55 4.30
N TYR A 275 -12.76 7.37 4.30
CA TYR A 275 -12.23 6.20 5.01
C TYR A 275 -12.45 4.93 4.21
N LEU A 276 -11.69 3.89 4.56
CA LEU A 276 -11.81 2.56 3.98
C LEU A 276 -11.54 1.50 5.05
N ASP A 277 -12.49 0.61 5.25
CA ASP A 277 -12.32 -0.61 6.03
C ASP A 277 -12.11 -1.78 5.10
N GLN A 278 -11.11 -2.58 5.40
CA GLN A 278 -10.76 -3.76 4.62
C GLN A 278 -10.53 -4.97 5.52
N GLY A 279 -10.89 -6.14 5.04
CA GLY A 279 -10.52 -7.42 5.62
C GLY A 279 -9.50 -8.12 4.74
N LEU A 280 -8.47 -8.71 5.35
CA LEU A 280 -7.46 -9.54 4.69
C LEU A 280 -7.48 -10.93 5.28
N LEU A 281 -7.49 -11.94 4.42
CA LEU A 281 -7.24 -13.33 4.79
C LEU A 281 -5.94 -13.77 4.13
N GLU A 282 -5.07 -14.43 4.89
CA GLU A 282 -3.77 -14.92 4.41
C GLU A 282 -3.56 -16.37 4.79
N ILE A 283 -2.92 -17.08 3.89
CA ILE A 283 -2.35 -18.41 4.14
C ILE A 283 -0.89 -18.39 3.70
N GLY A 284 -0.04 -19.10 4.38
CA GLY A 284 1.36 -19.16 4.04
C GLY A 284 2.02 -20.49 4.39
N TRP A 285 3.20 -20.66 3.83
CA TRP A 285 4.04 -21.82 4.05
C TRP A 285 5.51 -21.39 4.06
N GLY A 286 6.31 -22.02 4.93
CA GLY A 286 7.73 -21.70 5.05
C GLY A 286 8.45 -22.59 6.08
N ASN A 287 9.73 -22.34 6.26
CA ASN A 287 10.57 -23.10 7.19
C ASN A 287 10.96 -22.32 8.45
N LEU A 288 10.31 -21.19 8.73
CA LEU A 288 10.68 -20.32 9.86
C LEU A 288 10.67 -21.06 11.20
N ASN A 289 9.73 -21.99 11.38
CA ASN A 289 9.60 -22.76 12.62
C ASN A 289 10.50 -24.00 12.69
N GLN A 290 11.20 -24.37 11.61
CA GLN A 290 12.06 -25.55 11.53
C GLN A 290 13.55 -25.27 11.73
N LEU A 291 13.93 -24.01 11.91
CA LEU A 291 15.34 -23.60 12.01
C LEU A 291 16.08 -24.22 13.21
N GLU A 292 15.37 -24.54 14.27
CA GLU A 292 15.95 -25.28 15.40
C GLU A 292 16.41 -26.69 14.99
N GLU A 293 15.70 -27.33 14.04
CA GLU A 293 15.99 -28.68 13.53
C GLU A 293 16.99 -28.66 12.37
N LYS A 294 17.01 -27.56 11.58
CA LYS A 294 17.85 -27.42 10.39
C LYS A 294 18.56 -26.06 10.35
N PRO A 295 19.57 -25.83 11.19
CA PRO A 295 20.19 -24.50 11.34
C PRO A 295 20.96 -23.99 10.12
N LEU A 296 21.19 -24.82 9.10
CA LEU A 296 21.88 -24.45 7.86
C LEU A 296 20.93 -23.98 6.75
N ASP A 297 19.62 -24.15 6.93
CA ASP A 297 18.65 -23.70 5.93
C ASP A 297 18.39 -22.20 6.09
N LEU A 298 18.35 -21.47 4.99
CA LEU A 298 17.92 -20.08 4.99
C LEU A 298 16.46 -19.99 5.41
N PRO A 299 16.11 -19.11 6.37
CA PRO A 299 14.72 -18.90 6.75
C PRO A 299 13.93 -18.22 5.64
N TRP A 300 12.84 -18.84 5.23
CA TRP A 300 11.96 -18.30 4.20
C TRP A 300 10.49 -18.55 4.49
N GLN A 301 9.63 -17.74 3.91
CA GLN A 301 8.18 -17.93 3.93
C GLN A 301 7.54 -17.38 2.66
N ILE A 302 6.48 -18.04 2.19
CA ILE A 302 5.61 -17.56 1.11
C ILE A 302 4.21 -17.42 1.67
N ARG A 303 3.54 -16.31 1.37
CA ARG A 303 2.16 -16.02 1.79
C ARG A 303 1.30 -15.64 0.59
N LEU A 304 0.09 -16.13 0.57
CA LEU A 304 -0.97 -15.72 -0.35
C LEU A 304 -2.09 -15.07 0.45
N GLY A 305 -2.48 -13.87 0.06
CA GLY A 305 -3.52 -13.12 0.73
C GLY A 305 -4.59 -12.60 -0.23
N HIS A 306 -5.79 -12.46 0.28
CA HIS A 306 -6.89 -11.79 -0.39
C HIS A 306 -7.48 -10.71 0.51
N ARG A 307 -7.37 -9.47 0.07
CA ARG A 307 -7.89 -8.29 0.76
C ARG A 307 -9.15 -7.80 0.06
N LYS A 308 -10.19 -7.58 0.83
CA LYS A 308 -11.49 -7.12 0.33
C LYS A 308 -11.93 -5.86 1.05
N PRO A 309 -12.35 -4.79 0.31
CA PRO A 309 -13.05 -3.67 0.89
C PRO A 309 -14.36 -4.11 1.53
N LEU A 310 -14.63 -3.67 2.76
CA LEU A 310 -15.83 -3.98 3.52
C LEU A 310 -16.83 -2.81 3.46
N ARG A 311 -16.33 -1.61 3.73
CA ARG A 311 -17.07 -0.35 3.65
C ARG A 311 -16.09 0.83 3.47
N GLY A 312 -16.61 1.97 3.04
CA GLY A 312 -15.79 3.16 2.87
C GLY A 312 -16.59 4.38 2.45
N GLU A 313 -15.91 5.51 2.39
CA GLU A 313 -16.39 6.76 1.82
C GLU A 313 -15.32 7.32 0.89
N ARG A 314 -15.72 7.74 -0.31
CA ARG A 314 -14.82 8.33 -1.33
C ARG A 314 -13.57 7.50 -1.59
N GLN A 315 -13.74 6.18 -1.68
CA GLN A 315 -12.66 5.22 -1.89
C GLN A 315 -13.02 4.21 -2.98
N PHE A 316 -12.02 3.71 -3.68
CA PHE A 316 -12.21 2.67 -4.70
C PHE A 316 -12.57 1.32 -4.06
N ILE A 317 -13.47 0.59 -4.71
CA ILE A 317 -13.85 -0.78 -4.33
C ILE A 317 -13.03 -1.75 -5.17
N ALA A 318 -11.81 -1.97 -4.77
CA ALA A 318 -10.88 -2.86 -5.46
C ALA A 318 -10.48 -4.01 -4.53
N PRO A 319 -10.91 -5.26 -4.79
CA PRO A 319 -10.34 -6.41 -4.13
C PRO A 319 -8.86 -6.56 -4.54
N VAL A 320 -8.04 -7.09 -3.64
CA VAL A 320 -6.60 -7.19 -3.85
C VAL A 320 -6.15 -8.62 -3.58
N TRP A 321 -5.45 -9.23 -4.52
CA TRP A 321 -4.66 -10.43 -4.28
C TRP A 321 -3.22 -10.04 -4.00
N GLN A 322 -2.60 -10.70 -3.05
CA GLN A 322 -1.20 -10.48 -2.72
C GLN A 322 -0.47 -11.81 -2.59
N LEU A 323 0.69 -11.89 -3.22
CA LEU A 323 1.66 -12.96 -3.05
C LEU A 323 2.93 -12.36 -2.45
N GLU A 324 3.35 -12.85 -1.32
CA GLU A 324 4.53 -12.36 -0.61
C GLU A 324 5.54 -13.50 -0.43
N ALA A 325 6.80 -13.23 -0.71
CA ALA A 325 7.92 -14.10 -0.41
C ALA A 325 8.94 -13.33 0.40
N GLN A 326 9.49 -13.94 1.42
CA GLN A 326 10.48 -13.35 2.30
C GLN A 326 11.60 -14.32 2.63
N VAL A 327 12.80 -13.77 2.82
CA VAL A 327 14.01 -14.51 3.17
C VAL A 327 14.86 -13.68 4.13
N TYR A 328 15.43 -14.31 5.14
CA TYR A 328 16.36 -13.71 6.10
C TYR A 328 17.80 -14.05 5.73
N PHE A 329 18.71 -13.10 5.97
CA PHE A 329 20.14 -13.23 5.71
C PHE A 329 20.99 -12.80 6.88
#